data_f656406b0868b539c7e3e61fe39f4503
#
_entry.id   f656406b0868b539c7e3e61fe39f4503
#
_cell.length_a   1.000
_cell.length_b   1.000
_cell.length_c   1.000
_cell.angle_alpha   90.00
_cell.angle_beta   90.00
_cell.angle_gamma   90.00
#
_symmetry.space_group_name_H-M   'P 1'
#
loop_
_entity.id
_entity.type
_entity.pdbx_description
1 polymer ?
#
loop_
_entity_poly.entity_id
_entity_poly.type
_entity_poly.pdbx_seq_one_letter_code
_entity_poly.pdbx_strand_id
1 'polypeptide(L)'
;TLAEKCESGEIIYDLRIKENHAADEHKSHLLLVPSGELQRTVADDAQHTLPNFRQGDAIVLYERNADTDNVTNKMVFKGNIDYLNENEICIRLRATQQNSSVLPSDSLYAIEHDAMDTTFRSMYQGLYAFMSATKERRDLLLSQREPQFDVALDKQIAEAADDFTRIALKAKAAKDYFLLVGPPGTGKTSCALKKMVETFYKEEGAQILLLSYTNRAVDEICKALSSIRPEVDFIRVGSELSCDENYRDHLIENELATCMRRTEVRERINRCRILVGTVASISGKPELFRLKHFDVAIVDEATQILEPQLLGILCAKGENGKEGVGKFILIGDHKQLPAVVLQNTEQSEVYDEALSAVGLKNLKDSLFERLYRTARQHTDAHRTYDMLCRQGRMHPEVALFANQAFYEGRLLPVGLPHQLEDSGNINRLSFYPSQPEPMGSSAKTNHSEAKIAARLAATVYKEHSEAFDASRTLGIITPYRSQIALIKKEIEVLGISELNQILIDTVERFQ
;
A
#
# COMPACT_ATOMS: atom_id res chain seq x y z
N THR A 1 11.83 11.67 23.19
CA THR A 1 11.50 11.45 24.63
C THR A 1 10.22 10.64 24.78
N LEU A 2 9.93 10.10 25.98
CA LEU A 2 8.67 9.38 26.26
C LEU A 2 7.46 10.30 26.00
N ALA A 3 7.53 11.55 26.47
CA ALA A 3 6.46 12.54 26.27
C ALA A 3 6.13 12.75 24.78
N GLU A 4 7.12 12.90 23.93
CA GLU A 4 6.93 13.03 22.46
C GLU A 4 6.27 11.79 21.84
N LYS A 5 6.67 10.58 22.29
CA LYS A 5 6.06 9.33 21.83
C LYS A 5 4.62 9.17 22.29
N CYS A 6 4.31 9.62 23.50
CA CYS A 6 2.93 9.66 24.01
C CYS A 6 2.08 10.67 23.24
N GLU A 7 2.61 11.88 23.01
CA GLU A 7 1.91 12.92 22.22
C GLU A 7 1.65 12.47 20.77
N SER A 8 2.56 11.72 20.18
CA SER A 8 2.39 11.18 18.81
C SER A 8 1.58 9.89 18.75
N GLY A 9 1.25 9.28 19.91
CA GLY A 9 0.58 7.99 20.00
C GLY A 9 1.44 6.79 19.52
N GLU A 10 2.77 6.93 19.54
CA GLU A 10 3.72 5.92 19.05
C GLU A 10 4.12 4.86 20.08
N ILE A 11 3.62 4.97 21.32
CA ILE A 11 3.88 4.04 22.39
C ILE A 11 2.60 3.68 23.15
N ILE A 12 2.46 2.42 23.54
CA ILE A 12 1.54 1.96 24.57
C ILE A 12 2.39 1.35 25.69
N TYR A 13 2.19 1.76 26.91
CA TYR A 13 2.98 1.33 28.05
C TYR A 13 2.11 0.95 29.26
N ASP A 14 2.72 0.51 30.34
CA ASP A 14 2.06 -0.03 31.54
C ASP A 14 1.13 -1.22 31.22
N LEU A 15 1.60 -2.10 30.35
CA LEU A 15 0.91 -3.33 29.97
C LEU A 15 1.40 -4.49 30.83
N ARG A 16 0.50 -5.43 31.17
CA ARG A 16 0.84 -6.73 31.83
C ARG A 16 0.46 -7.87 30.90
N ILE A 17 1.25 -8.93 30.95
CA ILE A 17 0.91 -10.17 30.24
C ILE A 17 -0.19 -10.89 31.03
N LYS A 18 -1.37 -11.02 30.44
CA LYS A 18 -2.51 -11.79 30.97
C LYS A 18 -2.37 -13.26 30.61
N GLU A 19 -1.99 -13.56 29.36
CA GLU A 19 -1.76 -14.91 28.87
C GLU A 19 -0.46 -14.95 28.07
N ASN A 20 0.36 -15.98 28.34
CA ASN A 20 1.67 -16.16 27.72
C ASN A 20 1.73 -17.47 26.96
N HIS A 21 1.57 -17.40 25.64
CA HIS A 21 1.72 -18.52 24.71
C HIS A 21 2.95 -18.32 23.79
N ALA A 22 3.98 -17.63 24.31
CA ALA A 22 5.19 -17.33 23.54
C ALA A 22 5.99 -18.58 23.14
N ALA A 23 5.81 -19.71 23.83
CA ALA A 23 6.47 -20.99 23.56
C ALA A 23 5.72 -21.85 22.52
N ASP A 24 4.53 -21.47 22.09
CA ASP A 24 3.78 -22.22 21.08
C ASP A 24 4.46 -22.12 19.71
N GLU A 25 4.89 -23.25 19.16
CA GLU A 25 5.61 -23.32 17.90
C GLU A 25 4.73 -22.95 16.68
N HIS A 26 3.43 -23.17 16.78
CA HIS A 26 2.52 -22.91 15.68
C HIS A 26 1.93 -21.50 15.72
N LYS A 27 1.69 -20.97 16.91
CA LYS A 27 1.07 -19.65 17.08
C LYS A 27 1.59 -18.96 18.35
N SER A 28 2.85 -18.54 18.33
CA SER A 28 3.47 -17.79 19.43
C SER A 28 2.76 -16.45 19.61
N HIS A 29 2.03 -16.27 20.73
CA HIS A 29 1.29 -15.03 21.00
C HIS A 29 1.27 -14.67 22.48
N LEU A 30 1.02 -13.40 22.76
CA LEU A 30 0.86 -12.81 24.07
C LEU A 30 -0.44 -12.03 24.12
N LEU A 31 -1.21 -12.21 25.19
CA LEU A 31 -2.35 -11.36 25.51
C LEU A 31 -1.93 -10.37 26.58
N LEU A 32 -1.98 -9.10 26.29
CA LEU A 32 -1.59 -8.00 27.17
C LEU A 32 -2.83 -7.22 27.61
N VAL A 33 -2.81 -6.75 28.83
CA VAL A 33 -3.87 -5.90 29.39
C VAL A 33 -3.24 -4.68 30.09
N PRO A 34 -3.90 -3.53 30.10
CA PRO A 34 -3.48 -2.36 30.87
C PRO A 34 -3.41 -2.67 32.37
N SER A 35 -2.42 -2.18 33.07
CA SER A 35 -2.14 -2.49 34.51
C SER A 35 -3.01 -1.72 35.51
N GLY A 36 -4.26 -1.37 35.15
CA GLY A 36 -5.26 -0.97 36.15
C GLY A 36 -5.58 0.51 36.31
N GLU A 37 -4.82 1.46 35.76
CA GLU A 37 -5.12 2.91 35.87
C GLU A 37 -5.35 3.64 34.54
N LEU A 38 -5.07 3.01 33.41
CA LEU A 38 -5.32 3.61 32.08
C LEU A 38 -6.79 3.97 31.83
N GLN A 39 -7.72 3.32 32.51
CA GLN A 39 -9.16 3.64 32.42
C GLN A 39 -9.54 4.96 33.09
N ARG A 40 -8.69 5.51 33.99
CA ARG A 40 -9.02 6.74 34.73
C ARG A 40 -8.33 8.00 34.22
N THR A 41 -7.15 7.89 33.62
CA THR A 41 -6.39 9.05 33.12
C THR A 41 -6.84 9.54 31.74
N VAL A 42 -7.54 8.72 30.97
CA VAL A 42 -8.09 9.11 29.65
C VAL A 42 -9.33 10.00 29.77
N ALA A 43 -9.99 10.03 30.92
CA ALA A 43 -11.24 10.80 31.10
C ALA A 43 -11.04 12.24 31.59
N ASP A 44 -9.92 12.57 32.26
CA ASP A 44 -9.78 13.87 32.94
C ASP A 44 -8.69 14.80 32.38
N ASP A 45 -7.76 14.34 31.56
CA ASP A 45 -6.74 15.20 30.95
C ASP A 45 -6.89 15.25 29.42
N ALA A 46 -7.31 16.39 28.93
CA ALA A 46 -7.51 16.69 27.50
C ALA A 46 -6.20 16.69 26.67
N GLN A 47 -5.10 16.13 27.20
CA GLN A 47 -3.78 16.14 26.55
C GLN A 47 -3.25 14.75 26.17
N HIS A 48 -3.93 13.64 26.50
CA HIS A 48 -3.45 12.32 26.10
C HIS A 48 -3.95 11.93 24.72
N THR A 49 -3.05 11.87 23.76
CA THR A 49 -3.29 11.40 22.41
C THR A 49 -3.53 9.89 22.43
N LEU A 50 -4.63 9.42 21.82
CA LEU A 50 -4.94 8.00 21.73
C LEU A 50 -3.85 7.25 20.96
N PRO A 51 -3.52 6.01 21.38
CA PRO A 51 -2.49 5.23 20.72
C PRO A 51 -2.76 5.03 19.22
N ASN A 52 -1.71 5.18 18.41
CA ASN A 52 -1.80 5.14 16.97
C ASN A 52 -1.49 3.74 16.40
N PHE A 53 -2.04 2.70 17.01
CA PHE A 53 -1.80 1.30 16.64
C PHE A 53 -3.04 0.67 15.99
N ARG A 54 -2.79 -0.30 15.12
CA ARG A 54 -3.81 -1.06 14.39
C ARG A 54 -3.45 -2.53 14.31
N GLN A 55 -4.45 -3.36 14.03
CA GLN A 55 -4.25 -4.75 13.66
C GLN A 55 -3.30 -4.85 12.46
N GLY A 56 -2.32 -5.75 12.55
CA GLY A 56 -1.29 -5.97 11.53
C GLY A 56 -0.04 -5.10 11.69
N ASP A 57 -0.06 -4.04 12.52
CA ASP A 57 1.11 -3.19 12.73
C ASP A 57 2.29 -4.00 13.30
N ALA A 58 3.47 -3.76 12.74
CA ALA A 58 4.71 -4.32 13.23
C ALA A 58 5.17 -3.57 14.48
N ILE A 59 5.46 -4.30 15.54
CA ILE A 59 5.80 -3.73 16.83
C ILE A 59 7.04 -4.37 17.45
N VAL A 60 7.62 -3.63 18.39
CA VAL A 60 8.57 -4.13 19.37
C VAL A 60 7.94 -4.07 20.76
N LEU A 61 8.01 -5.19 21.47
CA LEU A 61 7.64 -5.33 22.88
C LEU A 61 8.90 -5.36 23.71
N TYR A 62 8.93 -4.64 24.81
CA TYR A 62 10.04 -4.68 25.77
C TYR A 62 9.54 -4.45 27.20
N GLU A 63 10.31 -4.94 28.17
CA GLU A 63 10.05 -4.74 29.60
C GLU A 63 10.30 -3.28 29.96
N ARG A 64 9.34 -2.64 30.64
CA ARG A 64 9.40 -1.26 31.07
C ARG A 64 8.86 -1.10 32.46
N ASN A 65 9.76 -1.32 33.45
CA ASN A 65 9.46 -1.16 34.87
C ASN A 65 9.88 0.22 35.43
N ALA A 66 10.68 0.97 34.71
CA ALA A 66 11.15 2.30 35.06
C ALA A 66 11.06 3.27 33.87
N ASP A 67 10.97 4.57 34.12
CA ASP A 67 10.89 5.61 33.08
C ASP A 67 12.12 5.70 32.18
N THR A 68 13.26 5.19 32.67
CA THR A 68 14.52 5.09 31.91
C THR A 68 14.56 3.93 30.93
N ASP A 69 13.64 2.95 31.08
CA ASP A 69 13.61 1.75 30.25
C ASP A 69 13.07 2.08 28.85
N ASN A 70 13.78 1.62 27.82
CA ASN A 70 13.45 1.89 26.43
C ASN A 70 14.03 0.81 25.49
N VAL A 71 13.70 0.87 24.22
CA VAL A 71 14.11 -0.08 23.18
C VAL A 71 15.63 -0.23 22.99
N THR A 72 16.44 0.70 23.51
CA THR A 72 17.91 0.65 23.33
C THR A 72 18.62 -0.02 24.50
N ASN A 73 17.96 -0.12 25.67
CA ASN A 73 18.57 -0.67 26.89
C ASN A 73 17.87 -1.92 27.45
N LYS A 74 16.79 -2.36 26.80
CA LYS A 74 16.05 -3.58 27.17
C LYS A 74 16.06 -4.60 26.03
N MET A 75 15.81 -5.86 26.38
CA MET A 75 15.57 -6.91 25.40
C MET A 75 14.26 -6.63 24.68
N VAL A 76 14.31 -6.64 23.34
CA VAL A 76 13.14 -6.38 22.49
C VAL A 76 12.64 -7.66 21.83
N PHE A 77 11.32 -7.83 21.81
CA PHE A 77 10.63 -8.92 21.13
C PHE A 77 9.84 -8.32 19.97
N LYS A 78 10.14 -8.78 18.75
CA LYS A 78 9.45 -8.32 17.55
C LYS A 78 8.18 -9.12 17.34
N GLY A 79 7.11 -8.42 16.97
CA GLY A 79 5.81 -9.03 16.75
C GLY A 79 4.94 -8.21 15.81
N ASN A 80 3.71 -8.68 15.64
CA ASN A 80 2.65 -7.93 14.98
C ASN A 80 1.40 -7.93 15.88
N ILE A 81 0.63 -6.86 15.82
CA ILE A 81 -0.66 -6.80 16.52
C ILE A 81 -1.65 -7.73 15.80
N ASP A 82 -2.13 -8.74 16.49
CA ASP A 82 -3.15 -9.67 15.96
C ASP A 82 -4.54 -9.06 16.10
N TYR A 83 -4.85 -8.49 17.27
CA TYR A 83 -5.98 -7.59 17.50
C TYR A 83 -5.71 -6.65 18.65
N LEU A 84 -6.39 -5.51 18.69
CA LEU A 84 -6.41 -4.61 19.85
C LEU A 84 -7.79 -4.01 20.03
N ASN A 85 -8.16 -3.81 21.29
CA ASN A 85 -9.34 -3.07 21.73
C ASN A 85 -9.01 -2.27 23.00
N GLU A 86 -9.99 -1.62 23.58
CA GLU A 86 -9.80 -0.78 24.77
C GLU A 86 -9.29 -1.56 26.02
N ASN A 87 -9.55 -2.86 26.09
CA ASN A 87 -9.27 -3.68 27.27
C ASN A 87 -8.05 -4.58 27.12
N GLU A 88 -7.69 -4.98 25.90
CA GLU A 88 -6.64 -5.96 25.67
C GLU A 88 -6.00 -5.83 24.29
N ILE A 89 -4.74 -6.27 24.22
CA ILE A 89 -3.93 -6.29 23.00
C ILE A 89 -3.35 -7.69 22.83
N CYS A 90 -3.64 -8.33 21.71
CA CYS A 90 -3.01 -9.59 21.33
C CYS A 90 -1.86 -9.33 20.35
N ILE A 91 -0.67 -9.84 20.70
CA ILE A 91 0.54 -9.72 19.88
C ILE A 91 0.94 -11.11 19.44
N ARG A 92 1.18 -11.27 18.13
CA ARG A 92 1.83 -12.47 17.59
C ARG A 92 3.33 -12.19 17.48
N LEU A 93 4.12 -12.98 18.19
CA LEU A 93 5.58 -12.89 18.15
C LEU A 93 6.13 -13.48 16.84
N ARG A 94 7.19 -12.86 16.29
CA ARG A 94 7.86 -13.36 15.10
C ARG A 94 8.78 -14.54 15.34
N ALA A 95 9.20 -14.72 16.59
CA ALA A 95 10.05 -15.84 17.01
C ALA A 95 9.49 -16.43 18.29
N THR A 96 9.38 -17.75 18.32
CA THR A 96 8.96 -18.54 19.47
C THR A 96 9.95 -18.35 20.61
N GLN A 97 9.45 -18.14 21.83
CA GLN A 97 10.24 -17.96 23.03
C GLN A 97 10.07 -19.17 23.95
N GLN A 98 11.00 -20.13 23.86
CA GLN A 98 10.96 -21.35 24.68
C GLN A 98 11.27 -21.08 26.14
N ASN A 99 12.00 -20.01 26.45
CA ASN A 99 12.34 -19.64 27.83
C ASN A 99 11.31 -18.65 28.40
N SER A 100 10.43 -19.14 29.25
CA SER A 100 9.39 -18.33 29.90
C SER A 100 9.94 -17.24 30.84
N SER A 101 11.20 -17.35 31.31
CA SER A 101 11.81 -16.35 32.20
C SER A 101 12.15 -15.02 31.48
N VAL A 102 12.18 -14.98 30.16
CA VAL A 102 12.47 -13.75 29.39
C VAL A 102 11.24 -12.84 29.21
N LEU A 103 10.05 -13.37 29.55
CA LEU A 103 8.77 -12.64 29.50
C LEU A 103 7.98 -12.88 30.80
N PRO A 104 8.46 -12.39 31.94
CA PRO A 104 7.81 -12.59 33.24
C PRO A 104 6.45 -11.87 33.29
N SER A 105 5.42 -12.52 33.80
CA SER A 105 4.06 -12.00 33.89
C SER A 105 3.85 -10.91 34.94
N ASP A 106 4.80 -10.75 35.87
CA ASP A 106 4.78 -9.76 36.93
C ASP A 106 5.44 -8.42 36.56
N SER A 107 6.10 -8.36 35.39
CA SER A 107 6.70 -7.15 34.86
C SER A 107 5.69 -6.28 34.06
N LEU A 108 6.03 -5.00 33.94
CA LEU A 108 5.35 -4.07 33.05
C LEU A 108 6.04 -4.04 31.69
N TYR A 109 5.25 -3.84 30.66
CA TYR A 109 5.69 -3.82 29.26
C TYR A 109 5.27 -2.58 28.54
N ALA A 110 6.04 -2.25 27.50
CA ALA A 110 5.67 -1.23 26.52
C ALA A 110 5.75 -1.80 25.10
N ILE A 111 4.93 -1.25 24.22
CA ILE A 111 4.88 -1.55 22.80
C ILE A 111 5.16 -0.26 22.04
N GLU A 112 6.08 -0.33 21.08
CA GLU A 112 6.36 0.74 20.13
C GLU A 112 6.28 0.19 18.69
N HIS A 113 6.08 1.07 17.72
CA HIS A 113 6.19 0.68 16.32
C HIS A 113 7.62 0.17 16.04
N ASP A 114 7.73 -1.00 15.38
CA ASP A 114 9.01 -1.48 14.88
C ASP A 114 9.42 -0.60 13.69
N ALA A 115 10.42 0.24 13.88
CA ALA A 115 11.09 0.95 12.79
C ALA A 115 11.83 -0.09 11.94
N MET A 116 11.11 -0.69 10.99
CA MET A 116 11.56 -1.85 10.24
C MET A 116 12.77 -1.52 9.38
N ASP A 117 13.92 -1.98 9.79
CA ASP A 117 15.17 -1.94 9.02
C ASP A 117 15.10 -2.78 7.72
N THR A 118 14.08 -3.63 7.59
CA THR A 118 13.86 -4.47 6.41
C THR A 118 13.64 -3.67 5.13
N THR A 119 13.00 -2.50 5.21
CA THR A 119 12.78 -1.63 4.05
C THR A 119 14.10 -1.06 3.53
N PHE A 120 14.96 -0.56 4.43
CA PHE A 120 16.28 -0.05 4.05
C PHE A 120 17.18 -1.17 3.52
N ARG A 121 17.16 -2.34 4.17
CA ARG A 121 17.89 -3.51 3.69
C ARG A 121 17.45 -3.91 2.27
N SER A 122 16.17 -3.92 1.98
CA SER A 122 15.67 -4.24 0.64
C SER A 122 16.10 -3.20 -0.40
N MET A 123 16.18 -1.92 -0.03
CA MET A 123 16.69 -0.85 -0.91
C MET A 123 18.18 -1.02 -1.20
N TYR A 124 19.02 -1.30 -0.21
CA TYR A 124 20.44 -1.60 -0.44
C TYR A 124 20.64 -2.85 -1.30
N GLN A 125 19.87 -3.89 -1.07
CA GLN A 125 19.88 -5.09 -1.92
C GLN A 125 19.45 -4.77 -3.36
N GLY A 126 18.48 -3.88 -3.53
CA GLY A 126 18.03 -3.39 -4.83
C GLY A 126 19.14 -2.64 -5.59
N LEU A 127 19.83 -1.74 -4.91
CA LEU A 127 20.98 -1.03 -5.50
C LEU A 127 22.11 -1.99 -5.87
N TYR A 128 22.40 -2.97 -5.02
CA TYR A 128 23.41 -3.99 -5.32
C TYR A 128 23.01 -4.86 -6.52
N ALA A 129 21.74 -5.26 -6.59
CA ALA A 129 21.22 -6.01 -7.74
C ALA A 129 21.35 -5.21 -9.05
N PHE A 130 21.02 -3.91 -9.00
CA PHE A 130 21.18 -2.99 -10.11
C PHE A 130 22.64 -2.86 -10.56
N MET A 131 23.58 -2.65 -9.63
CA MET A 131 25.02 -2.57 -9.94
C MET A 131 25.54 -3.86 -10.58
N SER A 132 24.96 -5.00 -10.21
CA SER A 132 25.34 -6.35 -10.70
C SER A 132 24.55 -6.78 -11.95
N ALA A 133 23.60 -5.97 -12.40
CA ALA A 133 22.79 -6.26 -13.59
C ALA A 133 23.61 -6.14 -14.89
N THR A 134 23.07 -6.66 -15.99
CA THR A 134 23.69 -6.50 -17.32
C THR A 134 23.76 -5.02 -17.69
N LYS A 135 24.74 -4.68 -18.57
CA LYS A 135 24.88 -3.30 -19.04
C LYS A 135 23.59 -2.84 -19.72
N GLU A 136 23.00 -3.69 -20.54
CA GLU A 136 21.77 -3.43 -21.29
C GLU A 136 20.61 -3.09 -20.34
N ARG A 137 20.48 -3.82 -19.22
CA ARG A 137 19.43 -3.57 -18.22
C ARG A 137 19.69 -2.26 -17.49
N ARG A 138 20.94 -1.97 -17.12
CA ARG A 138 21.29 -0.70 -16.45
C ARG A 138 21.05 0.49 -17.35
N ASP A 139 21.53 0.42 -18.62
CA ASP A 139 21.35 1.49 -19.60
C ASP A 139 19.84 1.77 -19.85
N LEU A 140 19.01 0.71 -19.90
CA LEU A 140 17.56 0.84 -20.01
C LEU A 140 16.97 1.59 -18.82
N LEU A 141 17.26 1.12 -17.60
CA LEU A 141 16.73 1.69 -16.37
C LEU A 141 17.22 3.13 -16.14
N LEU A 142 18.44 3.48 -16.59
CA LEU A 142 18.98 4.84 -16.54
C LEU A 142 18.53 5.71 -17.74
N SER A 143 17.66 5.23 -18.60
CA SER A 143 17.25 5.93 -19.84
C SER A 143 18.41 6.29 -20.77
N GLN A 144 19.53 5.55 -20.70
CA GLN A 144 20.68 5.68 -21.59
C GLN A 144 20.53 4.81 -22.85
N ARG A 145 19.51 3.96 -22.89
CA ARG A 145 19.08 3.17 -24.04
C ARG A 145 17.57 3.37 -24.21
N GLU A 146 17.13 3.62 -25.42
CA GLU A 146 15.70 3.71 -25.73
C GLU A 146 15.01 2.33 -25.65
N PRO A 147 13.77 2.29 -25.16
CA PRO A 147 12.99 1.07 -25.12
C PRO A 147 12.63 0.61 -26.54
N GLN A 148 12.56 -0.70 -26.75
CA GLN A 148 12.22 -1.34 -28.00
C GLN A 148 10.75 -1.75 -28.06
N PHE A 149 10.19 -1.80 -29.29
CA PHE A 149 8.80 -2.14 -29.56
C PHE A 149 8.67 -3.12 -30.70
N ASP A 150 7.58 -3.90 -30.66
CA ASP A 150 7.16 -4.74 -31.76
C ASP A 150 6.18 -3.98 -32.65
N VAL A 151 6.66 -3.55 -33.82
CA VAL A 151 5.86 -2.79 -34.80
C VAL A 151 4.79 -3.65 -35.50
N ALA A 152 4.87 -4.99 -35.40
CA ALA A 152 3.87 -5.87 -36.01
C ALA A 152 2.48 -5.71 -35.35
N LEU A 153 2.42 -5.18 -34.15
CA LEU A 153 1.16 -4.93 -33.42
C LEU A 153 0.53 -3.56 -33.73
N ASP A 154 1.20 -2.66 -34.46
CA ASP A 154 0.73 -1.28 -34.69
C ASP A 154 -0.67 -1.24 -35.34
N LYS A 155 -0.94 -2.12 -36.28
CA LYS A 155 -2.25 -2.22 -36.91
C LYS A 155 -3.33 -2.62 -35.90
N GLN A 156 -3.06 -3.63 -35.08
CA GLN A 156 -4.01 -4.08 -34.06
C GLN A 156 -4.25 -3.01 -32.98
N ILE A 157 -3.22 -2.25 -32.63
CA ILE A 157 -3.32 -1.12 -31.69
C ILE A 157 -4.23 -0.03 -32.28
N ALA A 158 -4.07 0.30 -33.56
CA ALA A 158 -4.89 1.33 -34.25
C ALA A 158 -6.35 0.91 -34.42
N GLU A 159 -6.62 -0.38 -34.60
CA GLU A 159 -7.94 -0.97 -34.78
C GLU A 159 -8.62 -1.42 -33.48
N ALA A 160 -8.02 -1.15 -32.30
CA ALA A 160 -8.52 -1.60 -31.01
C ALA A 160 -9.93 -1.03 -30.72
N ALA A 161 -10.85 -1.89 -30.27
CA ALA A 161 -12.25 -1.55 -30.06
C ALA A 161 -12.50 -0.59 -28.88
N ASP A 162 -11.60 -0.57 -27.90
CA ASP A 162 -11.70 0.25 -26.70
C ASP A 162 -10.30 0.61 -26.17
N ASP A 163 -10.26 1.61 -25.27
CA ASP A 163 -9.02 2.11 -24.68
C ASP A 163 -8.24 1.03 -23.91
N PHE A 164 -8.92 0.15 -23.17
CA PHE A 164 -8.23 -0.90 -22.38
C PHE A 164 -7.58 -1.94 -23.27
N THR A 165 -8.26 -2.33 -24.36
CA THR A 165 -7.70 -3.22 -25.37
C THR A 165 -6.50 -2.58 -26.08
N ARG A 166 -6.60 -1.30 -26.46
CA ARG A 166 -5.51 -0.52 -27.07
C ARG A 166 -4.30 -0.46 -26.15
N ILE A 167 -4.50 -0.15 -24.87
CA ILE A 167 -3.45 -0.05 -23.85
C ILE A 167 -2.79 -1.42 -23.60
N ALA A 168 -3.58 -2.50 -23.50
CA ALA A 168 -3.05 -3.85 -23.32
C ALA A 168 -2.20 -4.30 -24.53
N LEU A 169 -2.60 -3.94 -25.77
CA LEU A 169 -1.81 -4.21 -26.96
C LEU A 169 -0.52 -3.38 -27.01
N LYS A 170 -0.54 -2.10 -26.59
CA LYS A 170 0.68 -1.29 -26.44
C LYS A 170 1.64 -1.89 -25.41
N ALA A 171 1.13 -2.31 -24.24
CA ALA A 171 1.90 -2.99 -23.21
C ALA A 171 2.49 -4.32 -23.73
N LYS A 172 1.76 -5.03 -24.60
CA LYS A 172 2.24 -6.24 -25.27
C LYS A 172 3.34 -5.91 -26.27
N ALA A 173 3.18 -4.88 -27.09
CA ALA A 173 4.14 -4.43 -28.09
C ALA A 173 5.46 -3.94 -27.48
N ALA A 174 5.44 -3.38 -26.29
CA ALA A 174 6.64 -2.98 -25.57
C ALA A 174 7.51 -4.22 -25.25
N LYS A 175 8.78 -4.21 -25.67
CA LYS A 175 9.74 -5.31 -25.41
C LYS A 175 10.47 -5.14 -24.08
N ASP A 176 10.65 -3.90 -23.64
CA ASP A 176 11.41 -3.55 -22.46
C ASP A 176 10.50 -3.08 -21.31
N TYR A 177 9.79 -1.98 -21.50
CA TYR A 177 8.82 -1.49 -20.52
C TYR A 177 7.69 -0.66 -21.13
N PHE A 178 6.60 -0.54 -20.38
CA PHE A 178 5.47 0.33 -20.69
C PHE A 178 4.98 1.03 -19.42
N LEU A 179 4.58 2.30 -19.55
CA LEU A 179 4.08 3.11 -18.45
C LEU A 179 2.60 3.45 -18.67
N LEU A 180 1.76 3.22 -17.68
CA LEU A 180 0.36 3.61 -17.72
C LEU A 180 0.04 4.64 -16.65
N VAL A 181 -0.27 5.86 -17.07
CA VAL A 181 -0.82 6.89 -16.19
C VAL A 181 -2.31 6.61 -15.99
N GLY A 182 -2.70 6.35 -14.75
CA GLY A 182 -4.09 6.05 -14.40
C GLY A 182 -4.63 6.98 -13.33
N PRO A 183 -5.28 8.11 -13.68
CA PRO A 183 -5.95 8.99 -12.74
C PRO A 183 -6.99 8.28 -11.86
N PRO A 184 -7.49 8.93 -10.79
CA PRO A 184 -8.47 8.34 -9.89
C PRO A 184 -9.74 7.89 -10.62
N GLY A 185 -10.24 6.70 -10.31
CA GLY A 185 -11.49 6.18 -10.86
C GLY A 185 -11.47 5.78 -12.32
N THR A 186 -10.28 5.70 -12.97
CA THR A 186 -10.17 5.33 -14.39
C THR A 186 -10.09 3.84 -14.66
N GLY A 187 -10.17 2.99 -13.63
CA GLY A 187 -10.15 1.54 -13.79
C GLY A 187 -8.76 0.95 -14.02
N LYS A 188 -7.71 1.52 -13.40
CA LYS A 188 -6.33 1.00 -13.45
C LYS A 188 -6.27 -0.51 -13.22
N THR A 189 -6.71 -0.93 -12.04
CA THR A 189 -6.61 -2.34 -11.58
C THR A 189 -7.75 -3.18 -12.14
N SER A 190 -9.00 -2.71 -12.00
CA SER A 190 -10.19 -3.48 -12.34
C SER A 190 -10.40 -3.71 -13.83
N CYS A 191 -9.87 -2.84 -14.69
CA CYS A 191 -10.03 -2.90 -16.14
C CYS A 191 -8.70 -2.99 -16.89
N ALA A 192 -7.79 -2.02 -16.72
CA ALA A 192 -6.55 -1.99 -17.52
C ALA A 192 -5.60 -3.13 -17.15
N LEU A 193 -5.26 -3.30 -15.86
CA LEU A 193 -4.40 -4.39 -15.41
C LEU A 193 -5.02 -5.75 -15.75
N LYS A 194 -6.31 -5.94 -15.45
CA LYS A 194 -7.04 -7.15 -15.83
C LYS A 194 -6.91 -7.46 -17.32
N LYS A 195 -7.14 -6.46 -18.18
CA LYS A 195 -7.04 -6.63 -19.65
C LYS A 195 -5.63 -6.95 -20.11
N MET A 196 -4.61 -6.37 -19.47
CA MET A 196 -3.21 -6.73 -19.74
C MET A 196 -2.95 -8.20 -19.37
N VAL A 197 -3.37 -8.63 -18.18
CA VAL A 197 -3.24 -10.03 -17.74
C VAL A 197 -3.92 -10.97 -18.73
N GLU A 198 -5.17 -10.71 -19.12
CA GLU A 198 -5.90 -11.48 -20.14
C GLU A 198 -5.11 -11.57 -21.45
N THR A 199 -4.46 -10.47 -21.84
CA THR A 199 -3.71 -10.39 -23.11
C THR A 199 -2.42 -11.21 -23.05
N PHE A 200 -1.66 -11.14 -21.95
CA PHE A 200 -0.45 -11.95 -21.76
C PHE A 200 -0.78 -13.42 -21.49
N TYR A 201 -1.83 -13.71 -20.74
CA TYR A 201 -2.23 -15.07 -20.41
C TYR A 201 -2.67 -15.90 -21.64
N LYS A 202 -3.05 -15.24 -22.74
CA LYS A 202 -3.33 -15.91 -24.04
C LYS A 202 -2.08 -16.47 -24.69
N GLU A 203 -0.90 -16.00 -24.35
CA GLU A 203 0.36 -16.57 -24.83
C GLU A 203 0.65 -17.84 -24.04
N GLU A 204 0.82 -18.95 -24.74
CA GLU A 204 1.08 -20.23 -24.11
C GLU A 204 2.38 -20.19 -23.32
N GLY A 205 2.30 -20.60 -22.04
CA GLY A 205 3.47 -20.63 -21.15
C GLY A 205 3.89 -19.28 -20.55
N ALA A 206 3.29 -18.14 -20.91
CA ALA A 206 3.67 -16.84 -20.39
C ALA A 206 3.58 -16.79 -18.85
N GLN A 207 4.62 -16.27 -18.21
CA GLN A 207 4.79 -16.18 -16.76
C GLN A 207 4.66 -14.73 -16.32
N ILE A 208 3.71 -14.45 -15.44
CA ILE A 208 3.29 -13.09 -15.06
C ILE A 208 3.56 -12.88 -13.57
N LEU A 209 4.23 -11.78 -13.23
CA LEU A 209 4.41 -11.31 -11.86
C LEU A 209 3.59 -10.04 -11.66
N LEU A 210 2.67 -10.06 -10.69
CA LEU A 210 1.84 -8.90 -10.35
C LEU A 210 2.25 -8.34 -9.01
N LEU A 211 2.49 -7.06 -8.95
CA LEU A 211 3.04 -6.37 -7.79
C LEU A 211 2.21 -5.15 -7.43
N SER A 212 2.15 -4.84 -6.15
CA SER A 212 1.70 -3.53 -5.67
C SER A 212 2.43 -3.12 -4.40
N TYR A 213 2.18 -1.88 -3.94
CA TYR A 213 2.79 -1.36 -2.72
C TYR A 213 2.13 -1.91 -1.45
N THR A 214 0.80 -1.95 -1.40
CA THR A 214 0.03 -2.35 -0.21
C THR A 214 -0.65 -3.72 -0.38
N ASN A 215 -0.90 -4.40 0.74
CA ASN A 215 -1.66 -5.67 0.74
C ASN A 215 -3.09 -5.47 0.22
N ARG A 216 -3.72 -4.34 0.54
CA ARG A 216 -5.06 -4.01 0.03
C ARG A 216 -5.08 -3.91 -1.50
N ALA A 217 -4.10 -3.23 -2.09
CA ALA A 217 -3.99 -3.16 -3.55
C ALA A 217 -3.71 -4.55 -4.17
N VAL A 218 -2.96 -5.42 -3.48
CA VAL A 218 -2.80 -6.82 -3.87
C VAL A 218 -4.14 -7.57 -3.81
N ASP A 219 -4.98 -7.33 -2.80
CA ASP A 219 -6.33 -7.93 -2.72
C ASP A 219 -7.23 -7.47 -3.87
N GLU A 220 -7.17 -6.19 -4.26
CA GLU A 220 -7.88 -5.69 -5.45
C GLU A 220 -7.37 -6.33 -6.75
N ILE A 221 -6.06 -6.61 -6.86
CA ILE A 221 -5.52 -7.40 -7.97
C ILE A 221 -6.09 -8.82 -7.95
N CYS A 222 -6.10 -9.50 -6.80
CA CYS A 222 -6.68 -10.84 -6.66
C CYS A 222 -8.16 -10.85 -7.07
N LYS A 223 -8.93 -9.84 -6.66
CA LYS A 223 -10.33 -9.65 -7.06
C LYS A 223 -10.48 -9.49 -8.58
N ALA A 224 -9.61 -8.72 -9.21
CA ALA A 224 -9.61 -8.57 -10.66
C ALA A 224 -9.30 -9.91 -11.35
N LEU A 225 -8.31 -10.68 -10.87
CA LEU A 225 -7.97 -12.01 -11.38
C LEU A 225 -9.13 -13.00 -11.25
N SER A 226 -9.78 -13.06 -10.09
CA SER A 226 -10.93 -13.96 -9.84
C SER A 226 -12.13 -13.66 -10.74
N SER A 227 -12.17 -12.47 -11.35
CA SER A 227 -13.21 -12.07 -12.31
C SER A 227 -12.90 -12.44 -13.77
N ILE A 228 -11.70 -12.95 -14.08
CA ILE A 228 -11.30 -13.37 -15.44
C ILE A 228 -12.00 -14.69 -15.78
N ARG A 229 -12.46 -14.81 -17.02
CA ARG A 229 -13.08 -16.05 -17.52
C ARG A 229 -12.45 -16.45 -18.88
N PRO A 230 -12.05 -17.71 -19.07
CA PRO A 230 -12.01 -18.80 -18.09
C PRO A 230 -11.10 -18.47 -16.88
N GLU A 231 -11.31 -19.12 -15.76
CA GLU A 231 -10.56 -18.88 -14.53
C GLU A 231 -9.04 -19.00 -14.73
N VAL A 232 -8.31 -18.11 -14.10
CA VAL A 232 -6.84 -18.13 -14.10
C VAL A 232 -6.34 -18.61 -12.73
N ASP A 233 -5.35 -19.48 -12.74
CA ASP A 233 -4.66 -19.95 -11.53
C ASP A 233 -3.60 -18.91 -11.12
N PHE A 234 -3.60 -18.54 -9.84
CA PHE A 234 -2.61 -17.61 -9.29
C PHE A 234 -2.21 -17.98 -7.86
N ILE A 235 -0.97 -17.67 -7.49
CA ILE A 235 -0.45 -17.82 -6.13
C ILE A 235 -0.19 -16.43 -5.55
N ARG A 236 -0.70 -16.20 -4.33
CA ARG A 236 -0.46 -14.99 -3.56
C ARG A 236 0.75 -15.17 -2.64
N VAL A 237 1.72 -14.27 -2.73
CA VAL A 237 2.90 -14.21 -1.85
C VAL A 237 2.66 -13.13 -0.79
N GLY A 238 2.50 -13.54 0.46
CA GLY A 238 2.17 -12.62 1.55
C GLY A 238 1.91 -13.36 2.86
N SER A 239 1.47 -12.64 3.87
CA SER A 239 1.11 -13.19 5.18
C SER A 239 -0.40 -13.33 5.30
N GLU A 240 -0.87 -14.36 6.00
CA GLU A 240 -2.29 -14.58 6.29
C GLU A 240 -2.93 -13.38 7.01
N LEU A 241 -2.20 -12.74 7.94
CA LEU A 241 -2.68 -11.59 8.72
C LEU A 241 -2.98 -10.35 7.87
N SER A 242 -2.35 -10.24 6.71
CA SER A 242 -2.48 -9.10 5.81
C SER A 242 -3.20 -9.45 4.51
N CYS A 243 -3.82 -10.62 4.44
CA CYS A 243 -4.56 -11.15 3.30
C CYS A 243 -6.06 -11.11 3.59
N ASP A 244 -6.84 -10.63 2.62
CA ASP A 244 -8.30 -10.76 2.66
C ASP A 244 -8.69 -12.25 2.73
N GLU A 245 -9.71 -12.57 3.55
CA GLU A 245 -10.17 -13.95 3.79
C GLU A 245 -10.50 -14.71 2.52
N ASN A 246 -11.05 -14.02 1.53
CA ASN A 246 -11.43 -14.61 0.24
C ASN A 246 -10.25 -15.13 -0.58
N TYR A 247 -9.01 -14.72 -0.27
CA TYR A 247 -7.80 -15.07 -1.04
C TYR A 247 -6.78 -15.85 -0.22
N ARG A 248 -7.09 -16.26 1.01
CA ARG A 248 -6.20 -17.04 1.88
C ARG A 248 -5.83 -18.38 1.27
N ASP A 249 -6.74 -19.03 0.59
CA ASP A 249 -6.47 -20.31 -0.07
C ASP A 249 -5.41 -20.20 -1.17
N HIS A 250 -5.25 -19.03 -1.78
CA HIS A 250 -4.21 -18.74 -2.78
C HIS A 250 -2.85 -18.38 -2.17
N LEU A 251 -2.72 -18.28 -0.83
CA LEU A 251 -1.43 -18.02 -0.22
C LEU A 251 -0.43 -19.12 -0.53
N ILE A 252 0.81 -18.74 -0.85
CA ILE A 252 1.87 -19.67 -1.21
C ILE A 252 2.06 -20.78 -0.15
N GLU A 253 1.87 -20.47 1.12
CA GLU A 253 1.98 -21.40 2.23
C GLU A 253 0.87 -22.46 2.17
N ASN A 254 -0.37 -22.04 1.89
CA ASN A 254 -1.53 -22.93 1.77
C ASN A 254 -1.46 -23.76 0.49
N GLU A 255 -1.09 -23.15 -0.63
CA GLU A 255 -0.89 -23.81 -1.92
C GLU A 255 0.22 -24.87 -1.90
N LEU A 256 1.22 -24.69 -1.05
CA LEU A 256 2.33 -25.62 -0.89
C LEU A 256 2.15 -26.58 0.31
N ALA A 257 1.11 -26.43 1.13
CA ALA A 257 0.88 -27.23 2.34
C ALA A 257 0.79 -28.74 2.07
N THR A 258 0.33 -29.14 0.89
CA THR A 258 0.22 -30.54 0.47
C THR A 258 1.50 -31.10 -0.16
N CYS A 259 2.49 -30.26 -0.45
CA CYS A 259 3.74 -30.67 -1.09
C CYS A 259 4.68 -31.27 -0.04
N MET A 260 5.01 -32.56 -0.20
CA MET A 260 5.91 -33.29 0.72
C MET A 260 7.38 -33.22 0.27
N ARG A 261 7.64 -32.91 -1.00
CA ARG A 261 8.98 -32.91 -1.59
C ARG A 261 9.30 -31.59 -2.26
N ARG A 262 10.59 -31.21 -2.24
CA ARG A 262 11.06 -29.98 -2.93
C ARG A 262 10.75 -29.95 -4.43
N THR A 263 10.71 -31.12 -5.07
CA THR A 263 10.32 -31.25 -6.49
C THR A 263 8.87 -30.85 -6.72
N GLU A 264 7.96 -31.29 -5.84
CA GLU A 264 6.53 -30.95 -5.92
C GLU A 264 6.30 -29.45 -5.71
N VAL A 265 7.03 -28.83 -4.75
CA VAL A 265 7.02 -27.37 -4.54
C VAL A 265 7.46 -26.65 -5.82
N ARG A 266 8.58 -27.07 -6.43
CA ARG A 266 9.08 -26.47 -7.68
C ARG A 266 8.08 -26.64 -8.83
N GLU A 267 7.48 -27.82 -8.97
CA GLU A 267 6.48 -28.09 -9.99
C GLU A 267 5.21 -27.26 -9.81
N ARG A 268 4.69 -27.11 -8.56
CA ARG A 268 3.51 -26.26 -8.28
C ARG A 268 3.77 -24.81 -8.63
N ILE A 269 4.91 -24.26 -8.19
CA ILE A 269 5.30 -22.88 -8.49
C ILE A 269 5.47 -22.67 -10.00
N ASN A 270 6.11 -23.60 -10.71
CA ASN A 270 6.34 -23.47 -12.15
C ASN A 270 5.06 -23.63 -12.98
N ARG A 271 4.13 -24.48 -12.55
CA ARG A 271 2.85 -24.68 -13.22
C ARG A 271 1.93 -23.47 -13.09
N CYS A 272 1.93 -22.81 -11.92
CA CYS A 272 1.16 -21.59 -11.75
C CYS A 272 1.77 -20.46 -12.56
N ARG A 273 1.00 -19.86 -13.46
CA ARG A 273 1.49 -18.85 -14.41
C ARG A 273 1.49 -17.43 -13.85
N ILE A 274 0.76 -17.17 -12.77
CA ILE A 274 0.60 -15.85 -12.17
C ILE A 274 1.02 -15.91 -10.71
N LEU A 275 2.03 -15.12 -10.33
CA LEU A 275 2.33 -14.82 -8.94
C LEU A 275 1.93 -13.39 -8.63
N VAL A 276 1.32 -13.17 -7.46
CA VAL A 276 0.89 -11.83 -7.02
C VAL A 276 1.35 -11.57 -5.60
N GLY A 277 1.83 -10.35 -5.32
CA GLY A 277 2.27 -9.98 -3.98
C GLY A 277 2.67 -8.52 -3.85
N THR A 278 3.00 -8.10 -2.64
CA THR A 278 3.59 -6.78 -2.44
C THR A 278 5.06 -6.79 -2.88
N VAL A 279 5.57 -5.61 -3.29
CA VAL A 279 7.00 -5.45 -3.59
C VAL A 279 7.86 -5.92 -2.42
N ALA A 280 7.47 -5.61 -1.18
CA ALA A 280 8.17 -6.05 0.03
C ALA A 280 8.18 -7.59 0.19
N SER A 281 7.03 -8.25 -0.04
CA SER A 281 6.91 -9.72 0.08
C SER A 281 7.75 -10.45 -0.97
N ILE A 282 7.78 -9.96 -2.20
CA ILE A 282 8.55 -10.55 -3.30
C ILE A 282 10.04 -10.27 -3.14
N SER A 283 10.43 -9.04 -2.77
CA SER A 283 11.84 -8.70 -2.49
C SER A 283 12.43 -9.53 -1.34
N GLY A 284 11.60 -9.94 -0.39
CA GLY A 284 12.00 -10.84 0.70
C GLY A 284 12.22 -12.30 0.29
N LYS A 285 11.88 -12.68 -0.96
CA LYS A 285 11.96 -14.06 -1.48
C LYS A 285 12.74 -14.12 -2.81
N PRO A 286 14.02 -13.72 -2.86
CA PRO A 286 14.81 -13.69 -4.10
C PRO A 286 14.97 -15.07 -4.75
N GLU A 287 14.79 -16.15 -3.99
CA GLU A 287 14.80 -17.52 -4.49
C GLU A 287 13.68 -17.79 -5.52
N LEU A 288 12.57 -17.05 -5.51
CA LEU A 288 11.52 -17.19 -6.52
C LEU A 288 12.05 -16.97 -7.93
N PHE A 289 12.95 -16.00 -8.12
CA PHE A 289 13.54 -15.73 -9.43
C PHE A 289 14.54 -16.82 -9.88
N ARG A 290 15.10 -17.60 -8.95
CA ARG A 290 15.91 -18.78 -9.27
C ARG A 290 15.05 -19.97 -9.68
N LEU A 291 13.84 -20.07 -9.15
CA LEU A 291 12.90 -21.14 -9.48
C LEU A 291 12.16 -20.85 -10.79
N LYS A 292 11.90 -19.57 -11.10
CA LYS A 292 11.01 -19.16 -12.17
C LYS A 292 11.46 -17.86 -12.82
N HIS A 293 11.45 -17.83 -14.15
CA HIS A 293 11.55 -16.60 -14.94
C HIS A 293 10.16 -16.00 -15.14
N PHE A 294 10.03 -14.68 -15.09
CA PHE A 294 8.81 -13.98 -15.40
C PHE A 294 8.97 -13.22 -16.72
N ASP A 295 8.13 -13.51 -17.70
CA ASP A 295 8.15 -12.81 -18.99
C ASP A 295 7.76 -11.34 -18.83
N VAL A 296 6.83 -11.06 -17.90
CA VAL A 296 6.39 -9.71 -17.57
C VAL A 296 6.13 -9.54 -16.08
N ALA A 297 6.60 -8.41 -15.52
CA ALA A 297 6.19 -7.91 -14.21
C ALA A 297 5.28 -6.70 -14.41
N ILE A 298 4.08 -6.71 -13.82
CA ILE A 298 3.15 -5.58 -13.82
C ILE A 298 3.05 -5.04 -12.41
N VAL A 299 3.38 -3.78 -12.23
CA VAL A 299 3.42 -3.10 -10.92
C VAL A 299 2.31 -2.07 -10.87
N ASP A 300 1.31 -2.31 -10.03
CA ASP A 300 0.24 -1.35 -9.77
C ASP A 300 0.64 -0.41 -8.62
N GLU A 301 0.12 0.81 -8.62
CA GLU A 301 0.50 1.90 -7.70
C GLU A 301 2.01 2.14 -7.65
N ALA A 302 2.69 2.05 -8.81
CA ALA A 302 4.14 2.13 -8.94
C ALA A 302 4.73 3.47 -8.48
N THR A 303 3.93 4.54 -8.42
CA THR A 303 4.33 5.87 -7.94
C THR A 303 4.51 5.94 -6.42
N GLN A 304 3.96 4.96 -5.68
CA GLN A 304 4.14 4.86 -4.22
C GLN A 304 5.39 4.05 -3.82
N ILE A 305 6.15 3.53 -4.79
CA ILE A 305 7.30 2.66 -4.57
C ILE A 305 8.58 3.43 -4.89
N LEU A 306 9.48 3.54 -3.92
CA LEU A 306 10.80 4.13 -4.16
C LEU A 306 11.61 3.28 -5.15
N GLU A 307 12.33 3.94 -6.02
CA GLU A 307 13.10 3.28 -7.09
C GLU A 307 13.99 2.13 -6.58
N PRO A 308 14.79 2.27 -5.50
CA PRO A 308 15.65 1.19 -5.03
C PRO A 308 14.90 -0.09 -4.60
N GLN A 309 13.65 0.03 -4.13
CA GLN A 309 12.84 -1.14 -3.76
C GLN A 309 12.47 -1.98 -5.00
N LEU A 310 12.18 -1.30 -6.12
CA LEU A 310 11.79 -1.97 -7.36
C LEU A 310 12.98 -2.57 -8.10
N LEU A 311 14.15 -1.92 -8.03
CA LEU A 311 15.36 -2.37 -8.69
C LEU A 311 15.76 -3.80 -8.29
N GLY A 312 15.52 -4.21 -7.02
CA GLY A 312 15.81 -5.55 -6.54
C GLY A 312 15.05 -6.64 -7.29
N ILE A 313 13.82 -6.33 -7.72
CA ILE A 313 12.96 -7.24 -8.50
C ILE A 313 13.32 -7.15 -9.99
N LEU A 314 13.40 -5.95 -10.55
CA LEU A 314 13.64 -5.75 -11.98
C LEU A 314 15.03 -6.19 -12.44
N CYS A 315 16.00 -6.22 -11.51
CA CYS A 315 17.36 -6.68 -11.74
C CYS A 315 17.65 -8.05 -11.14
N ALA A 316 16.62 -8.76 -10.65
CA ALA A 316 16.76 -10.11 -10.11
C ALA A 316 17.35 -11.08 -11.14
N LYS A 317 18.21 -11.99 -10.68
CA LYS A 317 18.84 -13.00 -11.54
C LYS A 317 18.23 -14.38 -11.31
N GLY A 318 17.92 -15.05 -12.41
CA GLY A 318 17.52 -16.44 -12.46
C GLY A 318 18.68 -17.41 -12.16
N GLU A 319 18.37 -18.72 -12.19
CA GLU A 319 19.30 -19.81 -11.88
C GLU A 319 20.61 -19.76 -12.70
N ASN A 320 20.54 -19.37 -13.97
CA ASN A 320 21.67 -19.32 -14.89
C ASN A 320 22.32 -17.92 -15.02
N GLY A 321 22.09 -17.02 -14.07
CA GLY A 321 22.55 -15.63 -14.13
C GLY A 321 21.82 -14.77 -15.17
N LYS A 322 20.81 -15.32 -15.86
CA LYS A 322 19.93 -14.57 -16.76
C LYS A 322 18.99 -13.68 -15.93
N GLU A 323 18.39 -12.71 -16.58
CA GLU A 323 17.41 -11.83 -15.94
C GLU A 323 16.20 -12.64 -15.47
N GLY A 324 15.77 -12.39 -14.22
CA GLY A 324 14.59 -13.05 -13.63
C GLY A 324 13.27 -12.49 -14.15
N VAL A 325 13.30 -11.25 -14.67
CA VAL A 325 12.15 -10.54 -15.27
C VAL A 325 12.52 -10.09 -16.68
N GLY A 326 11.74 -10.47 -17.66
CA GLY A 326 11.93 -10.06 -19.06
C GLY A 326 11.63 -8.57 -19.27
N LYS A 327 10.35 -8.21 -19.25
CA LYS A 327 9.90 -6.81 -19.35
C LYS A 327 9.06 -6.39 -18.15
N PHE A 328 8.81 -5.09 -18.00
CA PHE A 328 7.98 -4.61 -16.91
C PHE A 328 6.98 -3.54 -17.37
N ILE A 329 5.85 -3.49 -16.67
CA ILE A 329 4.80 -2.50 -16.87
C ILE A 329 4.59 -1.80 -15.53
N LEU A 330 4.69 -0.48 -15.52
CA LEU A 330 4.42 0.31 -14.33
C LEU A 330 3.10 1.06 -14.52
N ILE A 331 2.18 0.85 -13.60
CA ILE A 331 0.88 1.52 -13.56
C ILE A 331 0.89 2.44 -12.34
N GLY A 332 0.54 3.71 -12.52
CA GLY A 332 0.53 4.66 -11.41
C GLY A 332 0.01 6.03 -11.80
N ASP A 333 0.03 6.93 -10.85
CA ASP A 333 -0.36 8.32 -11.06
C ASP A 333 0.53 9.25 -10.25
N HIS A 334 1.45 9.93 -10.92
CA HIS A 334 2.40 10.85 -10.31
C HIS A 334 1.77 12.16 -9.78
N LYS A 335 0.45 12.33 -9.95
CA LYS A 335 -0.33 13.46 -9.40
C LYS A 335 -1.09 13.06 -8.11
N GLN A 336 -1.07 11.78 -7.76
CA GLN A 336 -1.56 11.27 -6.48
C GLN A 336 -0.45 11.21 -5.43
N LEU A 337 -0.71 10.53 -4.31
CA LEU A 337 0.26 10.43 -3.21
C LEU A 337 1.58 9.79 -3.67
N PRO A 338 2.71 10.44 -3.39
CA PRO A 338 4.03 9.89 -3.65
C PRO A 338 4.41 8.80 -2.63
N ALA A 339 5.55 8.17 -2.85
CA ALA A 339 6.16 7.30 -1.85
C ALA A 339 6.42 8.06 -0.54
N VAL A 340 6.21 7.39 0.59
CA VAL A 340 6.48 7.97 1.92
C VAL A 340 7.98 7.98 2.18
N VAL A 341 8.53 9.17 2.46
CA VAL A 341 9.93 9.37 2.82
C VAL A 341 10.05 10.28 4.04
N LEU A 342 11.03 10.00 4.88
CA LEU A 342 11.27 10.75 6.12
C LEU A 342 12.13 12.02 5.89
N GLN A 343 12.91 12.05 4.80
CA GLN A 343 13.77 13.18 4.46
C GLN A 343 12.93 14.39 4.02
N ASN A 344 13.39 15.57 4.40
CA ASN A 344 12.82 16.80 3.88
C ASN A 344 13.21 17.01 2.39
N THR A 345 12.64 18.02 1.75
CA THR A 345 12.85 18.29 0.32
C THR A 345 14.32 18.60 0.02
N GLU A 346 14.99 19.42 0.83
CA GLU A 346 16.38 19.81 0.63
C GLU A 346 17.34 18.63 0.73
N GLN A 347 17.09 17.68 1.64
CA GLN A 347 17.90 16.46 1.81
C GLN A 347 17.73 15.46 0.67
N SER A 348 16.65 15.53 -0.07
CA SER A 348 16.31 14.58 -1.13
C SER A 348 16.56 15.12 -2.54
N GLU A 349 16.84 16.41 -2.70
CA GLU A 349 17.20 17.01 -4.00
C GLU A 349 18.54 16.50 -4.51
N VAL A 350 18.63 16.34 -5.83
CA VAL A 350 19.81 15.82 -6.52
C VAL A 350 20.45 16.97 -7.29
N TYR A 351 21.69 17.30 -6.91
CA TYR A 351 22.48 18.38 -7.53
C TYR A 351 23.55 17.86 -8.47
N ASP A 352 23.81 16.56 -8.50
CA ASP A 352 24.80 15.94 -9.39
C ASP A 352 24.30 15.98 -10.84
N GLU A 353 25.14 16.50 -11.75
CA GLU A 353 24.79 16.68 -13.16
C GLU A 353 24.58 15.34 -13.88
N ALA A 354 25.37 14.31 -13.56
CA ALA A 354 25.27 13.00 -14.19
C ALA A 354 23.97 12.30 -13.76
N LEU A 355 23.58 12.41 -12.49
CA LEU A 355 22.31 11.88 -12.00
C LEU A 355 21.13 12.66 -12.57
N SER A 356 21.24 13.98 -12.68
CA SER A 356 20.21 14.81 -13.31
C SER A 356 20.01 14.49 -14.80
N ALA A 357 21.10 14.15 -15.52
CA ALA A 357 21.06 13.77 -16.92
C ALA A 357 20.27 12.47 -17.17
N VAL A 358 20.25 11.53 -16.23
CA VAL A 358 19.41 10.32 -16.30
C VAL A 358 18.00 10.53 -15.75
N GLY A 359 17.61 11.79 -15.51
CA GLY A 359 16.26 12.17 -15.06
C GLY A 359 16.03 12.09 -13.55
N LEU A 360 17.05 11.76 -12.74
CA LEU A 360 16.93 11.72 -11.28
C LEU A 360 17.09 13.14 -10.72
N LYS A 361 15.99 13.75 -10.33
CA LYS A 361 15.94 15.12 -9.78
C LYS A 361 15.75 15.14 -8.27
N ASN A 362 15.09 14.14 -7.74
CA ASN A 362 14.82 14.02 -6.31
C ASN A 362 14.82 12.54 -5.91
N LEU A 363 15.41 12.20 -4.76
CA LEU A 363 15.45 10.83 -4.25
C LEU A 363 14.07 10.31 -3.80
N LYS A 364 13.07 11.19 -3.70
CA LYS A 364 11.66 10.84 -3.46
C LYS A 364 10.93 10.34 -4.71
N ASP A 365 11.49 10.64 -5.90
CA ASP A 365 10.88 10.23 -7.16
C ASP A 365 10.83 8.71 -7.25
N SER A 366 9.70 8.18 -7.69
CA SER A 366 9.58 6.77 -8.04
C SER A 366 10.24 6.49 -9.39
N LEU A 367 10.59 5.22 -9.63
CA LEU A 367 11.06 4.80 -10.96
C LEU A 367 10.04 5.15 -12.06
N PHE A 368 8.74 4.99 -11.77
CA PHE A 368 7.68 5.40 -12.69
C PHE A 368 7.81 6.87 -13.11
N GLU A 369 7.93 7.76 -12.12
CA GLU A 369 7.96 9.19 -12.37
C GLU A 369 9.21 9.61 -13.14
N ARG A 370 10.37 9.03 -12.81
CA ARG A 370 11.61 9.30 -13.50
C ARG A 370 11.54 8.82 -14.97
N LEU A 371 11.14 7.58 -15.21
CA LEU A 371 10.99 7.03 -16.57
C LEU A 371 9.91 7.77 -17.36
N TYR A 372 8.80 8.16 -16.73
CA TYR A 372 7.75 8.94 -17.39
C TYR A 372 8.24 10.30 -17.85
N ARG A 373 9.04 10.97 -17.01
CA ARG A 373 9.63 12.28 -17.33
C ARG A 373 10.60 12.20 -18.51
N THR A 374 11.44 11.16 -18.58
CA THR A 374 12.35 10.94 -19.70
C THR A 374 11.62 10.47 -20.95
N ALA A 375 10.66 9.54 -20.82
CA ALA A 375 9.89 9.02 -21.96
C ALA A 375 9.15 10.11 -22.73
N ARG A 376 8.64 11.14 -22.03
CA ARG A 376 7.96 12.28 -22.71
C ARG A 376 8.85 13.10 -23.63
N GLN A 377 10.18 12.98 -23.51
CA GLN A 377 11.15 13.69 -24.33
C GLN A 377 11.53 12.92 -25.61
N HIS A 378 11.17 11.64 -25.70
CA HIS A 378 11.47 10.80 -26.86
C HIS A 378 10.49 11.01 -28.01
N THR A 379 10.97 10.83 -29.23
CA THR A 379 10.16 10.96 -30.47
C THR A 379 8.99 9.97 -30.48
N ASP A 380 9.22 8.73 -30.02
CA ASP A 380 8.21 7.66 -29.93
C ASP A 380 7.53 7.55 -28.55
N ALA A 381 7.41 8.68 -27.84
CA ALA A 381 6.80 8.77 -26.52
C ALA A 381 5.45 8.03 -26.42
N HIS A 382 4.61 8.14 -27.47
CA HIS A 382 3.29 7.51 -27.54
C HIS A 382 3.30 5.97 -27.52
N ARG A 383 4.46 5.33 -27.75
CA ARG A 383 4.66 3.88 -27.65
C ARG A 383 5.07 3.46 -26.24
N THR A 384 5.77 4.33 -25.53
CA THR A 384 6.35 4.06 -24.21
C THR A 384 5.34 4.24 -23.09
N TYR A 385 4.41 5.17 -23.23
CA TYR A 385 3.39 5.40 -22.22
C TYR A 385 2.00 5.71 -22.82
N ASP A 386 0.99 5.56 -21.98
CA ASP A 386 -0.37 6.01 -22.26
C ASP A 386 -1.04 6.53 -21.00
N MET A 387 -2.21 7.17 -21.15
CA MET A 387 -2.98 7.70 -20.03
C MET A 387 -4.45 7.32 -20.18
N LEU A 388 -5.04 6.82 -19.09
CA LEU A 388 -6.47 6.63 -18.98
C LEU A 388 -7.16 7.98 -18.76
N CYS A 389 -8.14 8.30 -19.57
CA CYS A 389 -8.83 9.60 -19.52
C CYS A 389 -10.30 9.53 -19.10
N ARG A 390 -10.89 8.33 -18.97
CA ARG A 390 -12.28 8.17 -18.58
C ARG A 390 -12.40 7.68 -17.16
N GLN A 391 -13.03 8.46 -16.28
CA GLN A 391 -13.23 8.13 -14.88
C GLN A 391 -14.69 7.83 -14.55
N GLY A 392 -14.93 6.81 -13.75
CA GLY A 392 -16.26 6.39 -13.30
C GLY A 392 -16.52 6.61 -11.80
N ARG A 393 -15.61 7.24 -11.06
CA ARG A 393 -15.69 7.40 -9.60
C ARG A 393 -16.46 8.64 -9.19
N MET A 394 -16.08 9.80 -9.73
CA MET A 394 -16.52 11.09 -9.26
C MET A 394 -17.56 11.72 -10.19
N HIS A 395 -18.53 12.42 -9.61
CA HIS A 395 -19.36 13.34 -10.36
C HIS A 395 -18.48 14.42 -11.02
N PRO A 396 -18.80 14.93 -12.23
CA PRO A 396 -18.00 15.94 -12.92
C PRO A 396 -17.71 17.18 -12.09
N GLU A 397 -18.65 17.68 -11.30
CA GLU A 397 -18.47 18.84 -10.41
C GLU A 397 -17.42 18.58 -9.33
N VAL A 398 -17.42 17.38 -8.72
CA VAL A 398 -16.43 16.98 -7.72
C VAL A 398 -15.05 16.80 -8.36
N ALA A 399 -15.00 16.29 -9.60
CA ALA A 399 -13.77 16.08 -10.32
C ALA A 399 -13.15 17.36 -10.89
N LEU A 400 -13.94 18.44 -11.03
CA LEU A 400 -13.57 19.62 -11.81
C LEU A 400 -12.25 20.25 -11.38
N PHE A 401 -12.08 20.48 -10.09
CA PHE A 401 -10.83 21.08 -9.57
C PHE A 401 -9.62 20.18 -9.85
N ALA A 402 -9.70 18.90 -9.50
CA ALA A 402 -8.61 17.96 -9.72
C ALA A 402 -8.30 17.82 -11.21
N ASN A 403 -9.31 17.76 -12.06
CA ASN A 403 -9.17 17.66 -13.51
C ASN A 403 -8.42 18.87 -14.10
N GLN A 404 -8.81 20.07 -13.72
CA GLN A 404 -8.15 21.30 -14.21
C GLN A 404 -6.75 21.49 -13.64
N ALA A 405 -6.58 21.26 -12.33
CA ALA A 405 -5.31 21.52 -11.64
C ALA A 405 -4.20 20.50 -11.97
N PHE A 406 -4.56 19.23 -12.20
CA PHE A 406 -3.59 18.13 -12.30
C PHE A 406 -3.62 17.37 -13.63
N TYR A 407 -4.76 17.37 -14.35
CA TYR A 407 -4.95 16.54 -15.54
C TYR A 407 -5.27 17.33 -16.82
N GLU A 408 -5.04 18.63 -16.80
CA GLU A 408 -5.18 19.51 -18.01
C GLU A 408 -6.59 19.45 -18.62
N GLY A 409 -7.62 19.19 -17.82
CA GLY A 409 -9.00 19.03 -18.30
C GLY A 409 -9.28 17.73 -19.06
N ARG A 410 -8.36 16.77 -19.07
CA ARG A 410 -8.43 15.55 -19.90
C ARG A 410 -9.31 14.44 -19.33
N LEU A 411 -9.74 14.54 -18.06
CA LEU A 411 -10.59 13.52 -17.44
C LEU A 411 -12.06 13.72 -17.84
N LEU A 412 -12.61 12.72 -18.49
CA LEU A 412 -14.00 12.67 -18.93
C LEU A 412 -14.80 11.69 -18.09
N PRO A 413 -16.08 11.95 -17.78
CA PRO A 413 -16.93 10.97 -17.10
C PRO A 413 -17.22 9.79 -18.05
N VAL A 414 -17.39 8.61 -17.46
CA VAL A 414 -17.84 7.41 -18.21
C VAL A 414 -19.32 7.50 -18.55
N GLY A 415 -20.11 8.24 -17.77
CA GLY A 415 -21.56 8.37 -17.94
C GLY A 415 -22.37 7.39 -17.08
N LEU A 416 -21.84 7.04 -15.91
CA LEU A 416 -22.57 6.23 -14.92
C LEU A 416 -23.73 7.06 -14.30
N PRO A 417 -24.79 6.40 -13.79
CA PRO A 417 -25.96 7.10 -13.27
C PRO A 417 -25.64 8.24 -12.31
N HIS A 418 -24.78 8.01 -11.30
CA HIS A 418 -24.38 9.04 -10.33
C HIS A 418 -23.57 10.21 -10.93
N GLN A 419 -23.04 10.04 -12.14
CA GLN A 419 -22.31 11.09 -12.86
C GLN A 419 -23.24 11.94 -13.75
N LEU A 420 -24.43 11.44 -14.05
CA LEU A 420 -25.44 12.07 -14.91
C LEU A 420 -26.58 12.73 -14.14
N GLU A 421 -26.64 12.49 -12.83
CA GLU A 421 -27.63 13.11 -11.96
C GLU A 421 -27.50 14.63 -12.03
N ASP A 422 -28.62 15.30 -12.39
CA ASP A 422 -28.67 16.74 -12.35
C ASP A 422 -28.59 17.24 -10.89
N SER A 423 -27.73 18.19 -10.66
CA SER A 423 -27.43 18.69 -9.29
C SER A 423 -28.67 19.27 -8.61
N GLY A 424 -29.67 19.70 -9.37
CA GLY A 424 -30.78 20.44 -8.81
C GLY A 424 -30.30 21.54 -7.88
N ASN A 425 -30.70 21.50 -6.60
CA ASN A 425 -30.21 22.39 -5.55
C ASN A 425 -29.15 21.73 -4.64
N ILE A 426 -28.57 20.59 -5.02
CA ILE A 426 -27.58 19.88 -4.20
C ILE A 426 -26.20 20.47 -4.43
N ASN A 427 -25.61 21.04 -3.37
CA ASN A 427 -24.22 21.46 -3.39
C ASN A 427 -23.31 20.23 -3.15
N ARG A 428 -22.67 19.74 -4.22
CA ARG A 428 -21.81 18.53 -4.17
C ARG A 428 -20.44 18.77 -3.56
N LEU A 429 -20.05 20.03 -3.38
CA LEU A 429 -18.77 20.39 -2.78
C LEU A 429 -19.00 21.58 -1.85
N SER A 430 -18.76 21.38 -0.55
CA SER A 430 -18.92 22.40 0.47
C SER A 430 -17.62 22.59 1.25
N PHE A 431 -17.29 23.81 1.57
CA PHE A 431 -16.13 24.17 2.39
C PHE A 431 -16.60 24.72 3.74
N TYR A 432 -16.09 24.13 4.82
CA TYR A 432 -16.37 24.55 6.20
C TYR A 432 -15.07 25.02 6.85
N PRO A 433 -14.90 26.32 7.09
CA PRO A 433 -13.69 26.85 7.71
C PRO A 433 -13.57 26.39 9.16
N SER A 434 -12.38 25.99 9.57
CA SER A 434 -12.04 25.67 10.95
C SER A 434 -11.18 26.77 11.57
N GLN A 435 -11.11 26.80 12.90
CA GLN A 435 -10.19 27.67 13.64
C GLN A 435 -8.85 26.94 13.84
N PRO A 436 -7.71 27.65 13.71
CA PRO A 436 -6.42 27.05 14.06
C PRO A 436 -6.36 26.74 15.57
N GLU A 437 -5.67 25.67 15.92
CA GLU A 437 -5.43 25.31 17.32
C GLU A 437 -4.50 26.34 18.01
N PRO A 438 -4.63 26.52 19.33
CA PRO A 438 -3.72 27.38 20.10
C PRO A 438 -2.26 26.98 19.95
N MET A 439 -1.33 27.94 20.07
CA MET A 439 0.11 27.62 20.05
C MET A 439 0.45 26.65 21.19
N GLY A 440 1.16 25.57 20.87
CA GLY A 440 1.56 24.52 21.81
C GLY A 440 0.72 23.24 21.75
N SER A 441 -0.39 23.22 20.97
CA SER A 441 -1.12 22.00 20.67
C SER A 441 -0.43 21.19 19.55
N SER A 442 -0.78 19.90 19.47
CA SER A 442 -0.26 19.02 18.42
C SER A 442 -0.58 19.56 17.03
N ALA A 443 0.43 19.65 16.16
CA ALA A 443 0.24 20.02 14.75
C ALA A 443 -0.57 18.98 13.94
N LYS A 444 -0.84 17.80 14.53
CA LYS A 444 -1.51 16.67 13.86
C LYS A 444 -2.98 16.49 14.30
N THR A 445 -3.49 17.35 15.20
CA THR A 445 -4.88 17.30 15.70
C THR A 445 -5.52 18.68 15.66
N ASN A 446 -6.83 18.72 15.40
CA ASN A 446 -7.64 19.94 15.45
C ASN A 446 -9.04 19.60 16.00
N HIS A 447 -9.34 20.09 17.20
CA HIS A 447 -10.62 19.86 17.88
C HIS A 447 -11.80 20.55 17.18
N SER A 448 -11.56 21.72 16.58
CA SER A 448 -12.61 22.43 15.82
C SER A 448 -13.02 21.63 14.60
N GLU A 449 -12.06 21.06 13.86
CA GLU A 449 -12.33 20.20 12.70
C GLU A 449 -13.06 18.91 13.11
N ALA A 450 -12.63 18.28 14.21
CA ALA A 450 -13.28 17.05 14.70
C ALA A 450 -14.75 17.30 15.05
N LYS A 451 -15.07 18.41 15.71
CA LYS A 451 -16.45 18.83 16.04
C LYS A 451 -17.28 19.17 14.80
N ILE A 452 -16.67 19.79 13.80
CA ILE A 452 -17.33 20.05 12.51
C ILE A 452 -17.64 18.75 11.82
N ALA A 453 -16.66 17.82 11.71
CA ALA A 453 -16.83 16.53 11.08
C ALA A 453 -17.94 15.70 11.76
N ALA A 454 -17.96 15.64 13.09
CA ALA A 454 -18.99 14.93 13.85
C ALA A 454 -20.39 15.52 13.62
N ARG A 455 -20.52 16.86 13.60
CA ARG A 455 -21.82 17.50 13.31
C ARG A 455 -22.30 17.24 11.89
N LEU A 456 -21.39 17.27 10.90
CA LEU A 456 -21.73 16.96 9.52
C LEU A 456 -22.14 15.49 9.40
N ALA A 457 -21.45 14.57 10.07
CA ALA A 457 -21.82 13.16 10.11
C ALA A 457 -23.25 12.96 10.67
N ALA A 458 -23.60 13.65 11.75
CA ALA A 458 -24.96 13.61 12.29
C ALA A 458 -26.01 14.19 11.33
N THR A 459 -25.66 15.21 10.55
CA THR A 459 -26.55 15.78 9.52
C THR A 459 -26.81 14.75 8.42
N VAL A 460 -25.76 14.16 7.86
CA VAL A 460 -25.88 13.12 6.82
C VAL A 460 -26.70 11.92 7.34
N TYR A 461 -26.44 11.48 8.57
CA TYR A 461 -27.22 10.41 9.19
C TYR A 461 -28.73 10.75 9.26
N LYS A 462 -29.07 11.95 9.67
CA LYS A 462 -30.50 12.38 9.75
C LYS A 462 -31.17 12.44 8.38
N GLU A 463 -30.45 12.90 7.36
CA GLU A 463 -30.97 13.00 5.99
C GLU A 463 -31.17 11.64 5.33
N HIS A 464 -30.38 10.63 5.73
CA HIS A 464 -30.39 9.29 5.14
C HIS A 464 -30.78 8.18 6.12
N SER A 465 -31.41 8.49 7.25
CA SER A 465 -31.65 7.57 8.38
C SER A 465 -32.34 6.25 7.99
N GLU A 466 -33.26 6.28 7.03
CA GLU A 466 -34.01 5.09 6.58
C GLU A 466 -33.15 4.13 5.69
N ALA A 467 -32.10 4.65 5.04
CA ALA A 467 -31.26 3.90 4.13
C ALA A 467 -29.77 3.98 4.51
N PHE A 468 -29.47 4.37 5.75
CA PHE A 468 -28.08 4.55 6.19
C PHE A 468 -27.35 3.21 6.28
N ASP A 469 -26.26 3.10 5.53
CA ASP A 469 -25.32 1.99 5.59
C ASP A 469 -23.94 2.54 5.97
N ALA A 470 -23.47 2.21 7.17
CA ALA A 470 -22.19 2.71 7.71
C ALA A 470 -20.99 2.41 6.82
N SER A 471 -21.07 1.36 6.01
CA SER A 471 -19.98 0.98 5.08
C SER A 471 -20.01 1.73 3.75
N ARG A 472 -21.11 2.41 3.40
CA ARG A 472 -21.35 2.95 2.05
C ARG A 472 -21.81 4.40 2.03
N THR A 473 -22.56 4.85 3.05
CA THR A 473 -23.20 6.18 3.02
C THR A 473 -22.23 7.30 3.33
N LEU A 474 -21.31 7.10 4.30
CA LEU A 474 -20.42 8.12 4.79
C LEU A 474 -19.04 7.56 5.09
N GLY A 475 -18.00 8.28 4.65
CA GLY A 475 -16.62 8.05 5.07
C GLY A 475 -15.94 9.36 5.45
N ILE A 476 -15.06 9.35 6.45
CA ILE A 476 -14.30 10.52 6.88
C ILE A 476 -12.82 10.26 6.64
N ILE A 477 -12.18 11.13 5.82
CA ILE A 477 -10.77 11.05 5.50
C ILE A 477 -10.03 12.14 6.25
N THR A 478 -8.92 11.79 6.90
CA THR A 478 -8.04 12.75 7.58
C THR A 478 -6.57 12.46 7.25
N PRO A 479 -5.70 13.49 7.18
CA PRO A 479 -4.28 13.26 6.87
C PRO A 479 -3.49 12.61 8.02
N TYR A 480 -4.00 12.68 9.26
CA TYR A 480 -3.27 12.21 10.43
C TYR A 480 -4.07 11.21 11.26
N ARG A 481 -3.40 10.12 11.66
CA ARG A 481 -4.02 9.07 12.50
C ARG A 481 -4.49 9.59 13.86
N SER A 482 -3.77 10.52 14.48
CA SER A 482 -4.18 11.16 15.75
C SER A 482 -5.52 11.88 15.63
N GLN A 483 -5.83 12.48 14.46
CA GLN A 483 -7.10 13.12 14.20
C GLN A 483 -8.27 12.13 14.11
N ILE A 484 -8.00 10.88 13.67
CA ILE A 484 -9.02 9.81 13.62
C ILE A 484 -9.61 9.56 15.00
N ALA A 485 -8.74 9.42 16.00
CA ALA A 485 -9.15 9.15 17.37
C ALA A 485 -10.00 10.30 17.95
N LEU A 486 -9.59 11.54 17.65
CA LEU A 486 -10.34 12.72 18.08
C LEU A 486 -11.72 12.82 17.44
N ILE A 487 -11.82 12.54 16.12
CA ILE A 487 -13.12 12.52 15.42
C ILE A 487 -14.02 11.41 15.98
N LYS A 488 -13.49 10.21 16.23
CA LYS A 488 -14.24 9.10 16.84
C LYS A 488 -14.81 9.50 18.19
N LYS A 489 -14.01 10.11 19.05
CA LYS A 489 -14.46 10.61 20.36
C LYS A 489 -15.61 11.62 20.23
N GLU A 490 -15.52 12.57 19.30
CA GLU A 490 -16.58 13.55 19.07
C GLU A 490 -17.86 12.91 18.51
N ILE A 491 -17.76 11.83 17.73
CA ILE A 491 -18.89 11.05 17.23
C ILE A 491 -19.54 10.23 18.33
N GLU A 492 -18.77 9.60 19.21
CA GLU A 492 -19.28 8.86 20.37
C GLU A 492 -20.15 9.73 21.29
N VAL A 493 -19.75 10.98 21.49
CA VAL A 493 -20.54 11.98 22.27
C VAL A 493 -21.93 12.23 21.68
N LEU A 494 -22.12 11.99 20.37
CA LEU A 494 -23.45 12.15 19.73
C LEU A 494 -24.44 11.05 20.10
N GLY A 495 -23.95 9.90 20.61
CA GLY A 495 -24.79 8.76 21.02
C GLY A 495 -25.50 8.04 19.87
N ILE A 496 -25.02 8.16 18.64
CA ILE A 496 -25.59 7.51 17.44
C ILE A 496 -24.74 6.28 17.11
N SER A 497 -25.26 5.07 17.39
CA SER A 497 -24.54 3.81 17.27
C SER A 497 -24.04 3.49 15.85
N GLU A 498 -24.82 3.88 14.84
CA GLU A 498 -24.50 3.65 13.42
C GLU A 498 -23.30 4.47 12.97
N LEU A 499 -23.11 5.66 13.52
CA LEU A 499 -21.97 6.50 13.20
C LEU A 499 -20.64 5.97 13.78
N ASN A 500 -20.69 5.14 14.82
CA ASN A 500 -19.48 4.49 15.36
C ASN A 500 -18.93 3.41 14.42
N GLN A 501 -19.72 2.97 13.43
CA GLN A 501 -19.34 1.93 12.47
C GLN A 501 -18.82 2.50 11.13
N ILE A 502 -18.91 3.82 10.90
CA ILE A 502 -18.42 4.41 9.65
C ILE A 502 -16.90 4.32 9.55
N LEU A 503 -16.39 4.28 8.32
CA LEU A 503 -14.96 4.30 8.07
C LEU A 503 -14.40 5.70 8.31
N ILE A 504 -13.54 5.84 9.31
CA ILE A 504 -12.76 7.05 9.60
C ILE A 504 -11.30 6.65 9.53
N ASP A 505 -10.58 7.09 8.50
CA ASP A 505 -9.19 6.67 8.31
C ASP A 505 -8.40 7.66 7.44
N THR A 506 -7.11 7.36 7.25
CA THR A 506 -6.26 8.09 6.32
C THR A 506 -6.57 7.70 4.87
N VAL A 507 -6.13 8.55 3.93
CA VAL A 507 -6.48 8.41 2.51
C VAL A 507 -6.09 7.05 1.91
N GLU A 508 -5.03 6.40 2.42
CA GLU A 508 -4.57 5.08 1.94
C GLU A 508 -5.60 3.97 2.17
N ARG A 509 -6.51 4.16 3.11
CA ARG A 509 -7.60 3.19 3.39
C ARG A 509 -8.82 3.38 2.51
N PHE A 510 -8.89 4.52 1.81
CA PHE A 510 -9.96 4.85 0.86
C PHE A 510 -9.57 4.64 -0.61
N GLN A 511 -8.33 4.21 -0.85
CA GLN A 511 -7.83 3.87 -2.19
C GLN A 511 -8.31 2.51 -2.65
#